data_080717e9595196d8879b8f22439c7f67
#
_entry.id   080717e9595196d8879b8f22439c7f67
#
_cell.length_a   1.000
_cell.length_b   1.000
_cell.length_c   1.000
_cell.angle_alpha   90.00
_cell.angle_beta   90.00
_cell.angle_gamma   90.00
#
_symmetry.space_group_name_H-M   'P 1'
#
loop_
_entity.id
_entity.type
_entity.pdbx_description
1 polymer ?
#
loop_
_entity_poly.entity_id
_entity_poly.type
_entity_poly.pdbx_seq_one_letter_code
_entity_poly.pdbx_strand_id
1 'polypeptide(L)'
;AAQLDVPVPTVALSDRQTPEALAVGFRPHNVHLVLSRGTLNTIDERAELEAVIAHELSHVKNRDAMVMTALSLPVILARGIGTRLADIEKPGAAVIVIVPLGLLSTLVWGTGKAMTARLSRAREQAADRAAVAVTGSPAVLATALTKLDRSISDTPNRDLREVSGISSLSILPLEPEELEKVMLGPDGDREPSYWWLRKRLYRFERWLFRTHPPTDERIEQLAEYERQQDRHSPSQGQP
;
A
#
# COMPACT_ATOMS: atom_id res chain seq x y z
N ALA A 1 8.87 9.22 18.12
CA ALA A 1 8.57 8.08 18.98
C ALA A 1 7.80 8.53 20.23
N ALA A 2 8.31 9.45 21.01
CA ALA A 2 7.68 9.89 22.27
C ALA A 2 6.24 10.43 22.07
N GLN A 3 6.00 11.26 21.06
CA GLN A 3 4.66 11.81 20.78
C GLN A 3 3.64 10.73 20.34
N LEU A 4 4.12 9.63 19.79
CA LEU A 4 3.27 8.51 19.36
C LEU A 4 3.16 7.41 20.43
N ASP A 5 3.84 7.55 21.56
CA ASP A 5 3.92 6.53 22.61
C ASP A 5 4.39 5.16 22.06
N VAL A 6 5.44 5.18 21.27
CA VAL A 6 6.11 3.98 20.76
C VAL A 6 7.57 3.95 21.21
N PRO A 7 8.15 2.76 21.49
CA PRO A 7 9.57 2.63 21.77
C PRO A 7 10.43 3.22 20.65
N VAL A 8 11.57 3.77 21.00
CA VAL A 8 12.50 4.31 19.99
C VAL A 8 13.01 3.18 19.12
N PRO A 9 12.78 3.21 17.79
CA PRO A 9 13.23 2.16 16.88
C PRO A 9 14.74 2.24 16.66
N THR A 10 15.34 1.11 16.29
CA THR A 10 16.69 1.12 15.72
C THR A 10 16.62 1.67 14.30
N VAL A 11 17.36 2.73 14.00
CA VAL A 11 17.40 3.30 12.64
C VAL A 11 18.47 2.60 11.82
N ALA A 12 18.11 2.13 10.63
CA ALA A 12 18.99 1.53 9.65
C ALA A 12 18.94 2.33 8.35
N LEU A 13 20.08 2.46 7.69
CA LEU A 13 20.19 3.11 6.39
C LEU A 13 20.39 2.06 5.30
N SER A 14 19.65 2.20 4.21
CA SER A 14 19.78 1.39 3.00
C SER A 14 20.48 2.20 1.91
N ASP A 15 21.39 1.57 1.17
CA ASP A 15 22.12 2.21 0.06
C ASP A 15 21.27 2.39 -1.21
N ARG A 16 20.00 2.03 -1.19
CA ARG A 16 19.09 2.18 -2.32
C ARG A 16 18.89 3.63 -2.69
N GLN A 17 18.92 3.91 -4.00
CA GLN A 17 18.68 5.25 -4.54
C GLN A 17 17.17 5.54 -4.72
N THR A 18 16.35 4.50 -4.82
CA THR A 18 14.89 4.68 -4.80
C THR A 18 14.44 5.13 -3.42
N PRO A 19 13.61 6.19 -3.33
CA PRO A 19 13.08 6.63 -2.05
C PRO A 19 12.21 5.55 -1.38
N GLU A 20 12.65 5.09 -0.24
CA GLU A 20 11.94 4.10 0.58
C GLU A 20 12.07 4.47 2.06
N ALA A 21 10.97 4.41 2.77
CA ALA A 21 10.92 4.46 4.22
C ALA A 21 9.99 3.33 4.69
N LEU A 22 10.41 2.57 5.67
CA LEU A 22 9.59 1.48 6.20
C LEU A 22 9.98 1.13 7.63
N ALA A 23 8.99 0.76 8.44
CA ALA A 23 9.19 0.23 9.77
C ALA A 23 8.98 -1.28 9.77
N VAL A 24 10.03 -2.03 10.12
CA VAL A 24 10.03 -3.50 10.12
C VAL A 24 10.09 -4.02 11.55
N GLY A 25 9.15 -4.88 11.90
CA GLY A 25 9.11 -5.55 13.20
C GLY A 25 7.68 -5.91 13.62
N PHE A 26 7.52 -7.07 14.25
CA PHE A 26 6.22 -7.52 14.76
C PHE A 26 5.96 -7.05 16.21
N ARG A 27 7.02 -6.78 16.97
CA ARG A 27 6.93 -6.36 18.36
C ARG A 27 7.40 -4.93 18.50
N PRO A 28 6.67 -4.06 19.22
CA PRO A 28 7.05 -2.65 19.38
C PRO A 28 8.47 -2.43 19.90
N HIS A 29 9.00 -3.37 20.71
CA HIS A 29 10.36 -3.28 21.25
C HIS A 29 11.46 -3.76 20.30
N ASN A 30 11.10 -4.34 19.15
CA ASN A 30 12.05 -4.86 18.15
C ASN A 30 11.66 -4.35 16.77
N VAL A 31 11.64 -3.03 16.63
CA VAL A 31 11.32 -2.34 15.39
C VAL A 31 12.57 -1.68 14.84
N HIS A 32 12.79 -1.87 13.56
CA HIS A 32 13.80 -1.19 12.78
C HIS A 32 13.13 -0.23 11.82
N LEU A 33 13.49 1.04 11.90
CA LEU A 33 13.10 2.04 10.90
C LEU A 33 14.19 2.07 9.84
N VAL A 34 13.85 1.64 8.63
CA VAL A 34 14.77 1.62 7.49
C VAL A 34 14.48 2.81 6.61
N LEU A 35 15.48 3.63 6.36
CA LEU A 35 15.43 4.76 5.43
C LEU A 35 16.44 4.54 4.31
N SER A 36 16.03 4.74 3.07
CA SER A 36 16.94 4.67 1.93
C SER A 36 17.72 5.97 1.76
N ARG A 37 18.88 5.90 1.11
CA ARG A 37 19.61 7.09 0.66
C ARG A 37 18.76 7.94 -0.28
N GLY A 38 17.94 7.31 -1.13
CA GLY A 38 17.00 8.01 -2.00
C GLY A 38 16.02 8.90 -1.21
N THR A 39 15.46 8.40 -0.11
CA THR A 39 14.59 9.20 0.78
C THR A 39 15.33 10.40 1.36
N LEU A 40 16.54 10.19 1.88
CA LEU A 40 17.34 11.25 2.49
C LEU A 40 17.83 12.30 1.47
N ASN A 41 18.03 11.91 0.22
CA ASN A 41 18.42 12.81 -0.85
C ASN A 41 17.23 13.60 -1.43
N THR A 42 16.02 13.06 -1.32
CA THR A 42 14.80 13.67 -1.86
C THR A 42 14.14 14.64 -0.88
N ILE A 43 14.25 14.36 0.42
CA ILE A 43 13.66 15.16 1.47
C ILE A 43 14.71 16.12 2.04
N ASP A 44 14.54 17.39 1.75
CA ASP A 44 15.49 18.44 2.14
C ASP A 44 15.16 19.03 3.53
N GLU A 45 13.89 19.00 3.93
CA GLU A 45 13.44 19.65 5.14
C GLU A 45 13.25 18.65 6.28
N ARG A 46 13.72 19.06 7.45
CA ARG A 46 13.59 18.25 8.68
C ARG A 46 12.12 17.93 9.01
N ALA A 47 11.21 18.88 8.83
CA ALA A 47 9.80 18.70 9.12
C ALA A 47 9.17 17.63 8.20
N GLU A 48 9.55 17.60 6.94
CA GLU A 48 9.11 16.57 5.98
C GLU A 48 9.59 15.17 6.39
N LEU A 49 10.86 15.07 6.79
CA LEU A 49 11.42 13.81 7.29
C LEU A 49 10.74 13.35 8.58
N GLU A 50 10.44 14.28 9.48
CA GLU A 50 9.69 14.02 10.71
C GLU A 50 8.27 13.51 10.39
N ALA A 51 7.61 14.06 9.36
CA ALA A 51 6.30 13.60 8.90
C ALA A 51 6.36 12.16 8.37
N VAL A 52 7.35 11.85 7.53
CA VAL A 52 7.56 10.49 7.00
C VAL A 52 7.83 9.49 8.12
N ILE A 53 8.71 9.82 9.05
CA ILE A 53 9.02 8.97 10.20
C ILE A 53 7.80 8.78 11.12
N ALA A 54 7.03 9.83 11.34
CA ALA A 54 5.82 9.76 12.17
C ALA A 54 4.76 8.85 11.51
N HIS A 55 4.61 8.92 10.19
CA HIS A 55 3.76 8.04 9.41
C HIS A 55 4.17 6.57 9.62
N GLU A 56 5.44 6.23 9.41
CA GLU A 56 5.96 4.87 9.59
C GLU A 56 5.80 4.35 11.01
N LEU A 57 6.08 5.19 12.01
CA LEU A 57 5.93 4.82 13.42
C LEU A 57 4.46 4.63 13.83
N SER A 58 3.53 5.28 13.14
CA SER A 58 2.10 5.04 13.33
C SER A 58 1.70 3.60 12.99
N HIS A 59 2.24 3.02 11.93
CA HIS A 59 2.02 1.61 11.58
C HIS A 59 2.51 0.66 12.68
N VAL A 60 3.63 1.01 13.33
CA VAL A 60 4.14 0.27 14.49
C VAL A 60 3.18 0.34 15.66
N LYS A 61 2.73 1.56 16.01
CA LYS A 61 1.77 1.82 17.08
C LYS A 61 0.50 0.99 16.90
N ASN A 62 -0.04 0.98 15.68
CA ASN A 62 -1.28 0.29 15.33
C ASN A 62 -1.09 -1.23 15.12
N ARG A 63 0.15 -1.73 15.20
CA ARG A 63 0.51 -3.15 14.95
C ARG A 63 0.05 -3.63 13.59
N ASP A 64 0.14 -2.77 12.60
CA ASP A 64 -0.42 -2.98 11.28
C ASP A 64 0.12 -4.23 10.58
N ALA A 65 1.42 -4.51 10.72
CA ALA A 65 2.04 -5.71 10.17
C ALA A 65 1.37 -7.00 10.69
N MET A 66 1.04 -7.06 11.99
CA MET A 66 0.40 -8.21 12.59
C MET A 66 -1.06 -8.36 12.11
N VAL A 67 -1.81 -7.27 12.08
CA VAL A 67 -3.22 -7.25 11.64
C VAL A 67 -3.31 -7.67 10.17
N MET A 68 -2.46 -7.11 9.31
CA MET A 68 -2.44 -7.44 7.89
C MET A 68 -2.01 -8.88 7.63
N THR A 69 -1.03 -9.40 8.36
CA THR A 69 -0.61 -10.80 8.25
C THR A 69 -1.75 -11.73 8.65
N ALA A 70 -2.42 -11.48 9.77
CA ALA A 70 -3.55 -12.29 10.24
C ALA A 70 -4.71 -12.29 9.23
N LEU A 71 -5.02 -11.13 8.63
CA LEU A 71 -6.09 -11.03 7.64
C LEU A 71 -5.73 -11.66 6.29
N SER A 72 -4.45 -11.59 5.90
CA SER A 72 -3.98 -12.12 4.62
C SER A 72 -3.89 -13.65 4.60
N LEU A 73 -3.66 -14.29 5.73
CA LEU A 73 -3.46 -15.73 5.81
C LEU A 73 -4.66 -16.56 5.27
N PRO A 74 -5.92 -16.33 5.69
CA PRO A 74 -7.08 -17.02 5.12
C PRO A 74 -7.24 -16.79 3.62
N VAL A 75 -6.92 -15.57 3.16
CA VAL A 75 -7.01 -15.19 1.74
C VAL A 75 -6.01 -15.97 0.89
N ILE A 76 -4.76 -16.09 1.36
CA ILE A 76 -3.70 -16.85 0.68
C ILE A 76 -4.05 -18.34 0.64
N LEU A 77 -4.54 -18.89 1.75
CA LEU A 77 -4.96 -20.30 1.82
C LEU A 77 -6.13 -20.58 0.87
N ALA A 78 -7.16 -19.74 0.88
CA ALA A 78 -8.30 -19.87 -0.01
C ALA A 78 -7.88 -19.82 -1.48
N ARG A 79 -7.01 -18.87 -1.87
CA ARG A 79 -6.46 -18.80 -3.22
C ARG A 79 -5.70 -20.08 -3.59
N GLY A 80 -4.83 -20.58 -2.69
CA GLY A 80 -4.04 -21.79 -2.92
C GLY A 80 -4.91 -23.04 -3.09
N ILE A 81 -6.01 -23.15 -2.34
CA ILE A 81 -7.00 -24.23 -2.50
C ILE A 81 -7.70 -24.09 -3.85
N GLY A 82 -8.22 -22.90 -4.15
CA GLY A 82 -8.94 -22.65 -5.40
C GLY A 82 -8.12 -22.96 -6.64
N THR A 83 -6.85 -22.56 -6.70
CA THR A 83 -5.96 -22.86 -7.82
C THR A 83 -5.74 -24.36 -7.97
N ARG A 84 -5.44 -25.08 -6.88
CA ARG A 84 -5.23 -26.53 -6.92
C ARG A 84 -6.47 -27.31 -7.36
N LEU A 85 -7.67 -26.86 -6.98
CA LEU A 85 -8.92 -27.47 -7.41
C LEU A 85 -9.19 -27.22 -8.90
N ALA A 86 -8.82 -26.04 -9.40
CA ALA A 86 -8.96 -25.69 -10.82
C ALA A 86 -8.02 -26.49 -11.74
N ASP A 87 -6.87 -26.95 -11.23
CA ASP A 87 -5.88 -27.73 -11.98
C ASP A 87 -6.27 -29.22 -12.14
N ILE A 88 -7.40 -29.67 -11.56
CA ILE A 88 -7.86 -31.05 -11.66
C ILE A 88 -8.57 -31.24 -13.03
N GLU A 89 -7.87 -31.82 -14.00
CA GLU A 89 -8.39 -31.98 -15.37
C GLU A 89 -9.57 -32.96 -15.50
N LYS A 90 -9.59 -34.04 -14.72
CA LYS A 90 -10.62 -35.10 -14.81
C LYS A 90 -11.18 -35.45 -13.44
N PRO A 91 -12.04 -34.64 -12.88
CA PRO A 91 -12.51 -34.80 -11.48
C PRO A 91 -13.49 -36.00 -11.33
N GLY A 92 -14.07 -36.53 -12.40
CA GLY A 92 -15.06 -37.64 -12.31
C GLY A 92 -16.18 -37.30 -11.35
N ALA A 93 -16.59 -38.27 -10.47
CA ALA A 93 -17.63 -38.07 -9.47
C ALA A 93 -17.24 -37.07 -8.37
N ALA A 94 -15.94 -36.78 -8.20
CA ALA A 94 -15.45 -35.82 -7.20
C ALA A 94 -15.86 -34.36 -7.54
N VAL A 95 -16.37 -34.09 -8.74
CA VAL A 95 -16.89 -32.78 -9.15
C VAL A 95 -17.93 -32.24 -8.16
N ILE A 96 -18.72 -33.11 -7.54
CA ILE A 96 -19.76 -32.75 -6.58
C ILE A 96 -19.18 -32.08 -5.30
N VAL A 97 -17.91 -32.34 -4.99
CA VAL A 97 -17.20 -31.72 -3.85
C VAL A 97 -16.29 -30.60 -4.34
N ILE A 98 -15.61 -30.79 -5.47
CA ILE A 98 -14.63 -29.84 -6.00
C ILE A 98 -15.28 -28.50 -6.36
N VAL A 99 -16.44 -28.53 -7.02
CA VAL A 99 -17.14 -27.32 -7.45
C VAL A 99 -17.60 -26.46 -6.25
N PRO A 100 -18.32 -26.98 -5.26
CA PRO A 100 -18.69 -26.18 -4.10
C PRO A 100 -17.49 -25.65 -3.31
N LEU A 101 -16.45 -26.46 -3.13
CA LEU A 101 -15.24 -26.06 -2.44
C LEU A 101 -14.48 -24.97 -3.20
N GLY A 102 -14.42 -25.06 -4.53
CA GLY A 102 -13.83 -24.03 -5.41
C GLY A 102 -14.60 -22.71 -5.34
N LEU A 103 -15.93 -22.77 -5.33
CA LEU A 103 -16.78 -21.59 -5.16
C LEU A 103 -16.58 -20.95 -3.80
N LEU A 104 -16.55 -21.74 -2.73
CA LEU A 104 -16.29 -21.26 -1.37
C LEU A 104 -14.92 -20.60 -1.28
N SER A 105 -13.87 -21.24 -1.84
CA SER A 105 -12.51 -20.68 -1.88
C SER A 105 -12.47 -19.36 -2.62
N THR A 106 -13.16 -19.24 -3.74
CA THR A 106 -13.24 -18.00 -4.52
C THR A 106 -13.97 -16.91 -3.75
N LEU A 107 -15.04 -17.25 -3.05
CA LEU A 107 -15.79 -16.31 -2.20
C LEU A 107 -14.92 -15.79 -1.04
N VAL A 108 -14.26 -16.69 -0.31
CA VAL A 108 -13.36 -16.32 0.81
C VAL A 108 -12.20 -15.46 0.30
N TRP A 109 -11.60 -15.83 -0.84
CA TRP A 109 -10.53 -15.04 -1.46
C TRP A 109 -11.01 -13.65 -1.85
N GLY A 110 -12.13 -13.53 -2.56
CA GLY A 110 -12.64 -12.25 -3.06
C GLY A 110 -13.07 -11.30 -1.94
N THR A 111 -13.86 -11.83 -0.96
CA THR A 111 -14.28 -11.02 0.19
C THR A 111 -13.10 -10.62 1.07
N GLY A 112 -12.18 -11.54 1.35
CA GLY A 112 -10.97 -11.27 2.12
C GLY A 112 -10.09 -10.23 1.47
N LYS A 113 -9.91 -10.29 0.14
CA LYS A 113 -9.17 -9.26 -0.62
C LYS A 113 -9.83 -7.87 -0.50
N ALA A 114 -11.15 -7.80 -0.65
CA ALA A 114 -11.88 -6.54 -0.51
C ALA A 114 -11.76 -5.95 0.90
N MET A 115 -11.82 -6.79 1.93
CA MET A 115 -11.61 -6.38 3.33
C MET A 115 -10.17 -5.89 3.55
N THR A 116 -9.18 -6.62 3.04
CA THR A 116 -7.76 -6.23 3.14
C THR A 116 -7.51 -4.88 2.48
N ALA A 117 -8.07 -4.64 1.29
CA ALA A 117 -7.92 -3.37 0.59
C ALA A 117 -8.57 -2.19 1.33
N ARG A 118 -9.76 -2.40 1.93
CA ARG A 118 -10.42 -1.37 2.74
C ARG A 118 -9.63 -1.06 4.01
N LEU A 119 -9.19 -2.09 4.71
CA LEU A 119 -8.40 -1.93 5.93
C LEU A 119 -7.08 -1.23 5.63
N SER A 120 -6.42 -1.58 4.52
CA SER A 120 -5.18 -0.92 4.11
C SER A 120 -5.38 0.58 3.91
N ARG A 121 -6.43 1.01 3.18
CA ARG A 121 -6.74 2.43 3.04
C ARG A 121 -7.03 3.13 4.36
N ALA A 122 -7.77 2.49 5.26
CA ALA A 122 -8.07 3.06 6.57
C ALA A 122 -6.79 3.23 7.43
N ARG A 123 -5.86 2.30 7.32
CA ARG A 123 -4.54 2.36 7.99
C ARG A 123 -3.70 3.52 7.48
N GLU A 124 -3.61 3.69 6.15
CA GLU A 124 -2.89 4.82 5.55
C GLU A 124 -3.47 6.16 6.03
N GLN A 125 -4.80 6.29 6.02
CA GLN A 125 -5.45 7.50 6.54
C GLN A 125 -5.20 7.74 8.04
N ALA A 126 -5.11 6.67 8.83
CA ALA A 126 -4.78 6.78 10.25
C ALA A 126 -3.32 7.21 10.46
N ALA A 127 -2.40 6.68 9.63
CA ALA A 127 -0.99 7.03 9.66
C ALA A 127 -0.75 8.47 9.20
N ASP A 128 -1.45 8.92 8.15
CA ASP A 128 -1.39 10.31 7.68
C ASP A 128 -1.87 11.28 8.77
N ARG A 129 -2.99 10.97 9.44
CA ARG A 129 -3.47 11.79 10.58
C ARG A 129 -2.50 11.81 11.76
N ALA A 130 -1.84 10.68 12.03
CA ALA A 130 -0.84 10.62 13.09
C ALA A 130 0.41 11.46 12.74
N ALA A 131 0.85 11.43 11.49
CA ALA A 131 1.94 12.27 11.01
C ALA A 131 1.59 13.76 11.12
N VAL A 132 0.38 14.14 10.70
CA VAL A 132 -0.13 15.50 10.85
C VAL A 132 -0.21 15.91 12.31
N ALA A 133 -0.67 15.05 13.21
CA ALA A 133 -0.72 15.35 14.65
C ALA A 133 0.67 15.58 15.26
N VAL A 134 1.70 14.93 14.73
CA VAL A 134 3.10 15.10 15.18
C VAL A 134 3.72 16.39 14.63
N THR A 135 3.50 16.70 13.36
CA THR A 135 4.10 17.84 12.67
C THR A 135 3.29 19.14 12.81
N GLY A 136 2.00 19.01 13.11
CA GLY A 136 1.08 20.14 13.19
C GLY A 136 0.61 20.68 11.83
N SER A 137 1.09 20.14 10.70
CA SER A 137 0.78 20.67 9.36
C SER A 137 0.53 19.54 8.34
N PRO A 138 -0.69 19.46 7.77
CA PRO A 138 -0.98 18.57 6.65
C PRO A 138 -0.14 18.86 5.40
N ALA A 139 0.18 20.14 5.14
CA ALA A 139 0.97 20.56 4.00
C ALA A 139 2.38 19.98 4.00
N VAL A 140 3.00 19.82 5.15
CA VAL A 140 4.34 19.22 5.29
C VAL A 140 4.35 17.78 4.80
N LEU A 141 3.37 16.97 5.20
CA LEU A 141 3.26 15.59 4.72
C LEU A 141 2.91 15.55 3.22
N ALA A 142 2.01 16.39 2.75
CA ALA A 142 1.65 16.47 1.33
C ALA A 142 2.86 16.82 0.45
N THR A 143 3.71 17.75 0.90
CA THR A 143 4.95 18.12 0.20
C THR A 143 5.94 16.95 0.18
N ALA A 144 6.15 16.28 1.31
CA ALA A 144 7.00 15.09 1.38
C ALA A 144 6.54 13.99 0.41
N LEU A 145 5.24 13.67 0.41
CA LEU A 145 4.66 12.68 -0.51
C LEU A 145 4.86 13.06 -1.97
N THR A 146 4.65 14.35 -2.32
CA THR A 146 4.84 14.86 -3.68
C THR A 146 6.30 14.74 -4.14
N LYS A 147 7.27 15.10 -3.27
CA LYS A 147 8.71 14.99 -3.58
C LYS A 147 9.10 13.52 -3.80
N LEU A 148 8.66 12.62 -2.92
CA LEU A 148 8.96 11.20 -2.99
C LEU A 148 8.36 10.57 -4.25
N ASP A 149 7.11 10.89 -4.59
CA ASP A 149 6.40 10.38 -5.78
C ASP A 149 7.11 10.80 -7.08
N ARG A 150 7.50 12.08 -7.18
CA ARG A 150 8.27 12.58 -8.32
C ARG A 150 9.62 11.87 -8.45
N SER A 151 10.36 11.74 -7.36
CA SER A 151 11.66 11.07 -7.37
C SER A 151 11.56 9.59 -7.78
N ILE A 152 10.47 8.91 -7.40
CA ILE A 152 10.18 7.54 -7.84
C ILE A 152 9.87 7.52 -9.34
N SER A 153 9.07 8.46 -9.84
CA SER A 153 8.67 8.53 -11.25
C SER A 153 9.85 8.85 -12.17
N ASP A 154 10.80 9.66 -11.71
CA ASP A 154 11.99 10.07 -12.46
C ASP A 154 13.11 9.02 -12.47
N THR A 155 12.98 7.91 -11.72
CA THR A 155 14.02 6.88 -11.64
C THR A 155 13.87 5.84 -12.77
N PRO A 156 14.74 5.85 -13.80
CA PRO A 156 14.52 5.12 -15.07
C PRO A 156 14.77 3.60 -15.02
N ASN A 157 15.40 3.06 -13.99
CA ASN A 157 15.79 1.64 -13.89
C ASN A 157 15.18 0.98 -12.65
N ARG A 158 13.91 0.59 -12.75
CA ARG A 158 13.26 -0.22 -11.71
C ARG A 158 13.41 -1.69 -12.05
N ASP A 159 14.07 -2.44 -11.21
CA ASP A 159 13.85 -3.88 -11.19
C ASP A 159 12.49 -4.17 -10.51
N LEU A 160 11.46 -4.36 -11.34
CA LEU A 160 10.08 -4.59 -10.90
C LEU A 160 9.93 -5.81 -9.97
N ARG A 161 10.88 -6.74 -9.97
CA ARG A 161 10.88 -7.90 -9.09
C ARG A 161 11.35 -7.56 -7.68
N GLU A 162 12.31 -6.65 -7.57
CA GLU A 162 12.80 -6.14 -6.27
C GLU A 162 11.75 -5.29 -5.56
N VAL A 163 10.98 -4.54 -6.36
CA VAL A 163 9.96 -3.60 -5.90
C VAL A 163 8.72 -4.30 -5.34
N SER A 164 8.29 -5.40 -5.94
CA SER A 164 6.99 -6.04 -5.62
C SER A 164 6.91 -6.63 -4.21
N GLY A 165 8.05 -6.99 -3.60
CA GLY A 165 8.09 -7.60 -2.26
C GLY A 165 8.00 -6.60 -1.11
N ILE A 166 8.43 -5.37 -1.31
CA ILE A 166 8.58 -4.35 -0.26
C ILE A 166 7.53 -3.24 -0.38
N SER A 167 6.94 -3.04 -1.57
CA SER A 167 6.02 -1.94 -1.83
C SER A 167 4.77 -1.93 -0.93
N SER A 168 4.36 -3.08 -0.42
CA SER A 168 3.23 -3.18 0.52
C SER A 168 3.55 -2.69 1.94
N LEU A 169 4.82 -2.44 2.24
CA LEU A 169 5.31 -1.98 3.54
C LEU A 169 5.90 -0.56 3.48
N SER A 170 5.96 0.04 2.31
CA SER A 170 6.55 1.37 2.08
C SER A 170 5.48 2.45 2.11
N ILE A 171 5.84 3.66 2.54
CA ILE A 171 4.95 4.83 2.56
C ILE A 171 4.38 5.17 1.17
N LEU A 172 5.11 4.84 0.11
CA LEU A 172 4.67 4.98 -1.27
C LEU A 172 4.66 3.62 -1.94
N PRO A 173 3.50 3.17 -2.43
CA PRO A 173 3.43 1.95 -3.22
C PRO A 173 4.14 2.19 -4.55
N LEU A 174 5.17 1.42 -4.81
CA LEU A 174 5.79 1.36 -6.13
C LEU A 174 4.86 0.54 -7.03
N GLU A 175 3.92 1.21 -7.68
CA GLU A 175 3.11 0.55 -8.71
C GLU A 175 4.03 0.25 -9.91
N PRO A 176 4.11 -1.02 -10.36
CA PRO A 176 4.77 -1.30 -11.62
C PRO A 176 4.01 -0.54 -12.72
N GLU A 177 4.69 0.34 -13.44
CA GLU A 177 4.16 0.87 -14.69
C GLU A 177 3.61 -0.27 -15.51
N GLU A 178 2.41 -0.10 -16.05
CA GLU A 178 1.79 -1.09 -16.92
C GLU A 178 2.73 -1.35 -18.10
N LEU A 179 3.54 -2.39 -17.96
CA LEU A 179 4.04 -3.04 -19.15
C LEU A 179 2.79 -3.52 -19.86
N GLU A 180 2.41 -2.82 -20.90
CA GLU A 180 1.41 -3.25 -21.86
C GLU A 180 1.96 -4.52 -22.52
N LYS A 181 1.87 -5.65 -21.78
CA LYS A 181 2.16 -6.95 -22.34
C LYS A 181 1.13 -7.13 -23.42
N VAL A 182 1.57 -7.02 -24.65
CA VAL A 182 0.84 -7.52 -25.80
C VAL A 182 0.74 -9.03 -25.59
N MET A 183 -0.34 -9.50 -24.96
CA MET A 183 -0.64 -10.92 -24.86
C MET A 183 -1.17 -11.34 -26.20
N LEU A 184 -0.33 -12.06 -26.95
CA LEU A 184 -0.78 -12.82 -28.11
C LEU A 184 -1.74 -13.91 -27.63
N GLY A 185 -2.93 -13.98 -28.21
CA GLY A 185 -3.86 -15.09 -28.01
C GLY A 185 -3.27 -16.42 -28.51
N PRO A 186 -3.92 -17.56 -28.19
CA PRO A 186 -3.46 -18.89 -28.64
C PRO A 186 -3.27 -19.00 -30.16
N ASP A 187 -3.97 -18.18 -30.94
CA ASP A 187 -3.92 -18.13 -32.39
C ASP A 187 -3.03 -17.00 -32.95
N GLY A 188 -2.23 -16.35 -32.11
CA GLY A 188 -1.36 -15.25 -32.51
C GLY A 188 -2.07 -13.89 -32.70
N ASP A 189 -3.35 -13.81 -32.41
CA ASP A 189 -4.13 -12.58 -32.50
C ASP A 189 -3.74 -11.58 -31.41
N ARG A 190 -3.63 -10.30 -31.78
CA ARG A 190 -3.28 -9.23 -30.86
C ARG A 190 -4.33 -8.99 -29.78
N GLU A 191 -5.58 -9.40 -30.00
CA GLU A 191 -6.67 -9.24 -29.03
C GLU A 191 -7.55 -10.49 -29.02
N PRO A 192 -7.49 -11.32 -27.94
CA PRO A 192 -8.39 -12.47 -27.78
C PRO A 192 -9.86 -12.03 -27.70
N SER A 193 -10.77 -12.91 -28.15
CA SER A 193 -12.21 -12.72 -28.01
C SER A 193 -12.59 -12.33 -26.58
N TYR A 194 -13.45 -11.33 -26.43
CA TYR A 194 -13.84 -10.74 -25.11
C TYR A 194 -12.73 -9.97 -24.39
N TRP A 195 -11.65 -9.56 -25.07
CA TRP A 195 -10.56 -8.79 -24.46
C TRP A 195 -11.03 -7.49 -23.78
N TRP A 196 -12.00 -6.79 -24.37
CA TRP A 196 -12.61 -5.59 -23.80
C TRP A 196 -13.26 -5.85 -22.42
N LEU A 197 -13.92 -7.01 -22.24
CA LEU A 197 -14.54 -7.41 -20.98
C LEU A 197 -13.47 -7.78 -19.95
N ARG A 198 -12.44 -8.51 -20.38
CA ARG A 198 -11.29 -8.85 -19.51
C ARG A 198 -10.53 -7.60 -19.09
N LYS A 199 -10.29 -6.64 -19.99
CA LYS A 199 -9.67 -5.34 -19.66
C LYS A 199 -10.50 -4.57 -18.62
N ARG A 200 -11.82 -4.62 -18.74
CA ARG A 200 -12.73 -3.94 -17.80
C ARG A 200 -12.80 -4.62 -16.44
N LEU A 201 -12.82 -5.95 -16.43
CA LEU A 201 -12.75 -6.75 -15.21
C LEU A 201 -11.38 -6.58 -14.51
N TYR A 202 -10.28 -6.58 -15.25
CA TYR A 202 -8.93 -6.36 -14.72
C TYR A 202 -8.78 -4.95 -14.12
N ARG A 203 -9.34 -3.92 -14.76
CA ARG A 203 -9.34 -2.56 -14.19
C ARG A 203 -10.19 -2.46 -12.94
N PHE A 204 -11.36 -3.10 -12.94
CA PHE A 204 -12.23 -3.17 -11.77
C PHE A 204 -11.58 -3.96 -10.63
N GLU A 205 -10.96 -5.08 -10.94
CA GLU A 205 -10.22 -5.89 -9.96
C GLU A 205 -9.06 -5.08 -9.35
N ARG A 206 -8.27 -4.40 -10.15
CA ARG A 206 -7.19 -3.53 -9.66
C ARG A 206 -7.72 -2.40 -8.79
N TRP A 207 -8.77 -1.72 -9.22
CA TRP A 207 -9.38 -0.65 -8.43
C TRP A 207 -9.93 -1.16 -7.09
N LEU A 208 -10.60 -2.32 -7.10
CA LEU A 208 -11.19 -2.92 -5.90
C LEU A 208 -10.13 -3.42 -4.92
N PHE A 209 -9.01 -3.92 -5.43
CA PHE A 209 -7.99 -4.61 -4.64
C PHE A 209 -6.69 -3.80 -4.46
N ARG A 210 -6.70 -2.52 -4.81
CA ARG A 210 -5.58 -1.63 -4.44
C ARG A 210 -5.39 -1.64 -2.93
N THR A 211 -4.19 -1.98 -2.52
CA THR A 211 -3.82 -2.03 -1.11
C THR A 211 -3.40 -0.67 -0.57
N HIS A 212 -2.96 0.25 -1.44
CA HIS A 212 -2.63 1.63 -1.07
C HIS A 212 -3.48 2.61 -1.87
N PRO A 213 -3.95 3.70 -1.26
CA PRO A 213 -4.55 4.80 -2.00
C PRO A 213 -3.48 5.47 -2.87
N PRO A 214 -3.86 5.97 -4.06
CA PRO A 214 -2.96 6.79 -4.88
C PRO A 214 -2.45 8.00 -4.09
N THR A 215 -1.24 8.45 -4.40
CA THR A 215 -0.63 9.62 -3.77
C THR A 215 -1.50 10.86 -3.93
N ASP A 216 -2.10 11.05 -5.11
CA ASP A 216 -3.01 12.16 -5.39
C ASP A 216 -4.23 12.17 -4.46
N GLU A 217 -4.84 11.00 -4.21
CA GLU A 217 -5.97 10.88 -3.28
C GLU A 217 -5.57 11.23 -1.84
N ARG A 218 -4.39 10.86 -1.41
CA ARG A 218 -3.84 11.20 -0.07
C ARG A 218 -3.58 12.70 0.04
N ILE A 219 -2.98 13.32 -0.98
CA ILE A 219 -2.73 14.76 -1.03
C ILE A 219 -4.04 15.54 -0.97
N GLU A 220 -5.07 15.11 -1.70
CA GLU A 220 -6.39 15.74 -1.67
C GLU A 220 -7.04 15.66 -0.28
N GLN A 221 -6.95 14.51 0.38
CA GLN A 221 -7.44 14.32 1.75
C GLN A 221 -6.68 15.20 2.76
N LEU A 222 -5.37 15.34 2.62
CA LEU A 222 -4.56 16.22 3.46
C LEU A 222 -4.93 17.70 3.25
N ALA A 223 -5.16 18.12 2.02
CA ALA A 223 -5.62 19.47 1.70
C ALA A 223 -7.02 19.75 2.27
N GLU A 224 -7.92 18.77 2.26
CA GLU A 224 -9.23 18.91 2.91
C GLU A 224 -9.10 19.01 4.44
N TYR A 225 -8.19 18.25 5.03
CA TYR A 225 -7.92 18.28 6.46
C TYR A 225 -7.36 19.65 6.89
N GLU A 226 -6.46 20.24 6.10
CA GLU A 226 -5.93 21.60 6.33
C GLU A 226 -7.04 22.64 6.29
N ARG A 227 -7.89 22.61 5.25
CA ARG A 227 -9.05 23.51 5.15
C ARG A 227 -10.02 23.41 6.33
N GLN A 228 -10.17 22.22 6.91
CA GLN A 228 -10.99 22.02 8.11
C GLN A 228 -10.34 22.60 9.36
N GLN A 229 -9.02 22.45 9.51
CA GLN A 229 -8.29 23.07 10.62
C GLN A 229 -8.38 24.60 10.58
N ASP A 230 -8.21 25.20 9.41
CA ASP A 230 -8.32 26.66 9.24
C ASP A 230 -9.71 27.20 9.59
N ARG A 231 -10.78 26.46 9.25
CA ARG A 231 -12.14 26.84 9.61
C ARG A 231 -12.44 26.78 11.11
N HIS A 232 -11.74 25.91 11.85
CA HIS A 232 -11.94 25.71 13.28
C HIS A 232 -10.97 26.53 14.13
N SER A 233 -9.96 27.15 13.53
CA SER A 233 -9.10 28.16 14.16
C SER A 233 -9.74 29.54 13.93
N PRO A 234 -10.62 30.04 14.83
CA PRO A 234 -11.16 31.38 14.69
C PRO A 234 -9.98 32.34 14.74
N SER A 235 -9.89 33.21 13.74
CA SER A 235 -8.95 34.34 13.73
C SER A 235 -8.99 35.00 15.10
N GLN A 236 -7.93 34.77 15.91
CA GLN A 236 -7.70 35.61 17.07
C GLN A 236 -7.53 37.01 16.53
N GLY A 237 -8.57 37.82 16.77
CA GLY A 237 -8.68 39.16 16.26
C GLY A 237 -7.42 39.96 16.57
N GLN A 238 -6.97 40.63 15.55
CA GLN A 238 -6.06 41.73 15.69
C GLN A 238 -6.73 42.79 16.56
N PRO A 239 -6.03 43.32 17.57
CA PRO A 239 -6.49 44.48 18.31
C PRO A 239 -6.52 45.75 17.46
#